data_dc5621be483f0613d1e5ca5bcfee2b96
#
_entry.id   dc5621be483f0613d1e5ca5bcfee2b96
#
_cell.length_a   1.000
_cell.length_b   1.000
_cell.length_c   1.000
_cell.angle_alpha   90.00
_cell.angle_beta   90.00
_cell.angle_gamma   90.00
#
_symmetry.space_group_name_H-M   'P 1'
#
loop_
_entity.id
_entity.type
_entity.pdbx_description
1 polymer ?
#
loop_
_entity_poly.entity_id
_entity_poly.type
_entity_poly.pdbx_seq_one_letter_code
_entity_poly.pdbx_strand_id
1 'polypeptide(L)'
;MRRVLQNFIITMTLMLGVCMGIAAKADETEWQVWKVDGVEYVEVEDACKFYKYVPKKGRPGFQSYGSGTYTISVRAGKQDFYVNNYRYILSYPIKEHNGKLLISAVDMKKLVDPVLRPTYNKQGGAITTIVIDAGHGGHDAGAVSSWAKEKDCNLAVARKLKKKLEQAGYKVVMTRNSDVFLTLEQRVAIANKTPNSLFVSIHHNSGRRAAKGIETFTLAPHGTTSPFARTRRRETLAGNNQDSANIALATAIHSRAIKYTGATDRGIQRARFSVLCTITRPAVLFEGGFVSNPEEGRLIASDAYQEKLAECLFQGIVAYINTTQAKQLKPRNPRTGGGSIHGGGNRYRGSTRLK
;
A
#
# COMPACT_ATOMS: atom_id res chain seq x y z
N MET A 1 47.42 6.22 1.47
CA MET A 1 46.62 7.30 2.13
C MET A 1 45.39 6.68 2.74
N ARG A 2 45.39 6.51 4.05
CA ARG A 2 44.28 5.93 4.83
C ARG A 2 43.21 7.00 5.03
N ARG A 3 41.97 6.79 4.59
CA ARG A 3 40.80 7.59 5.00
C ARG A 3 40.12 6.92 6.20
N VAL A 4 40.17 7.61 7.30
CA VAL A 4 39.59 7.29 8.59
C VAL A 4 38.05 7.41 8.49
N LEU A 5 37.35 6.32 8.81
CA LEU A 5 35.89 6.37 9.07
C LEU A 5 35.70 6.93 10.49
N GLN A 6 35.06 8.09 10.58
CA GLN A 6 34.61 8.63 11.88
C GLN A 6 33.28 7.99 12.26
N ASN A 7 33.31 7.19 13.33
CA ASN A 7 32.13 6.73 14.05
C ASN A 7 31.62 7.87 14.93
N PHE A 8 30.42 8.37 14.70
CA PHE A 8 29.76 9.26 15.63
C PHE A 8 28.93 8.41 16.62
N ILE A 9 29.44 8.31 17.86
CA ILE A 9 28.70 7.83 19.03
C ILE A 9 28.10 9.06 19.68
N ILE A 10 26.79 9.19 19.70
CA ILE A 10 26.09 10.21 20.49
C ILE A 10 25.74 9.57 21.83
N THR A 11 26.51 9.94 22.84
CA THR A 11 26.24 9.64 24.25
C THR A 11 25.36 10.75 24.80
N MET A 12 24.13 10.45 25.17
CA MET A 12 23.23 11.40 25.87
C MET A 12 23.24 11.11 27.37
N THR A 13 23.77 12.05 28.12
CA THR A 13 23.90 12.02 29.60
C THR A 13 22.53 12.11 30.28
N LEU A 14 22.28 11.20 31.22
CA LEU A 14 21.11 11.19 32.09
C LEU A 14 21.23 12.33 33.15
N MET A 15 20.17 13.13 33.30
CA MET A 15 19.89 13.85 34.54
C MET A 15 18.74 13.16 35.27
N LEU A 16 19.02 12.75 36.53
CA LEU A 16 18.03 12.17 37.45
C LEU A 16 17.02 13.23 37.89
N GLY A 17 15.74 12.94 37.67
CA GLY A 17 14.64 13.54 38.41
C GLY A 17 13.71 12.41 38.86
N VAL A 18 13.69 12.15 40.18
CA VAL A 18 12.83 11.14 40.79
C VAL A 18 11.39 11.63 40.80
N CYS A 19 10.50 10.97 40.04
CA CYS A 19 9.07 10.94 40.33
C CYS A 19 8.57 9.51 40.00
N MET A 20 8.10 8.82 41.02
CA MET A 20 7.49 7.50 40.93
C MET A 20 6.23 7.55 40.06
N GLY A 21 6.31 6.94 38.90
CA GLY A 21 5.20 6.56 38.06
C GLY A 21 5.66 5.39 37.23
N ILE A 22 5.16 4.20 37.51
CA ILE A 22 5.47 2.98 36.76
C ILE A 22 4.90 3.14 35.35
N ALA A 23 5.65 3.80 34.48
CA ALA A 23 5.45 3.76 33.04
C ALA A 23 6.17 2.52 32.52
N ALA A 24 5.42 1.52 32.05
CA ALA A 24 5.99 0.40 31.32
C ALA A 24 6.81 0.95 30.14
N LYS A 25 8.13 0.81 30.20
CA LYS A 25 9.06 1.10 29.12
C LYS A 25 8.63 0.29 27.89
N ALA A 26 8.19 0.96 26.84
CA ALA A 26 8.10 0.35 25.54
C ALA A 26 9.53 -0.01 25.12
N ASP A 27 9.71 -1.27 24.75
CA ASP A 27 10.98 -1.79 24.24
C ASP A 27 11.23 -1.12 22.88
N GLU A 28 11.95 0.00 22.88
CA GLU A 28 12.39 0.69 21.66
C GLU A 28 13.59 -0.11 21.12
N THR A 29 13.33 -1.02 20.20
CA THR A 29 14.40 -1.70 19.47
C THR A 29 15.10 -0.66 18.60
N GLU A 30 16.25 -0.15 19.04
CA GLU A 30 17.11 0.68 18.19
C GLU A 30 17.70 -0.21 17.09
N TRP A 31 17.26 0.04 15.86
CA TRP A 31 17.80 -0.64 14.69
C TRP A 31 19.09 0.05 14.27
N GLN A 32 20.13 -0.76 13.98
CA GLN A 32 21.34 -0.21 13.39
C GLN A 32 21.03 0.38 12.02
N VAL A 33 21.27 1.67 11.84
CA VAL A 33 21.05 2.39 10.59
C VAL A 33 22.38 2.53 9.84
N TRP A 34 22.36 2.12 8.59
CA TRP A 34 23.48 2.22 7.65
C TRP A 34 23.20 3.33 6.64
N LYS A 35 24.14 4.21 6.40
CA LYS A 35 24.00 5.25 5.37
C LYS A 35 24.80 4.85 4.13
N VAL A 36 24.09 4.50 3.05
CA VAL A 36 24.69 4.07 1.77
C VAL A 36 24.14 4.98 0.66
N ASP A 37 25.02 5.62 -0.08
CA ASP A 37 24.67 6.58 -1.17
C ASP A 37 23.68 7.66 -0.72
N GLY A 38 23.79 8.13 0.53
CA GLY A 38 22.90 9.15 1.10
C GLY A 38 21.51 8.67 1.51
N VAL A 39 21.23 7.37 1.45
CA VAL A 39 20.00 6.72 1.87
C VAL A 39 20.25 5.91 3.14
N GLU A 40 19.30 5.98 4.06
CA GLU A 40 19.32 5.18 5.29
C GLU A 40 18.76 3.79 5.03
N TYR A 41 19.48 2.80 5.52
CA TYR A 41 19.14 1.38 5.41
C TYR A 41 19.18 0.70 6.77
N VAL A 42 18.41 -0.36 6.91
CA VAL A 42 18.43 -1.27 8.07
C VAL A 42 18.70 -2.69 7.59
N GLU A 43 19.25 -3.54 8.45
CA GLU A 43 19.51 -4.92 8.11
C GLU A 43 18.21 -5.72 8.00
N VAL A 44 18.05 -6.50 6.94
CA VAL A 44 16.87 -7.32 6.69
C VAL A 44 16.66 -8.34 7.80
N GLU A 45 17.75 -8.96 8.31
CA GLU A 45 17.64 -9.95 9.39
C GLU A 45 17.17 -9.33 10.71
N ASP A 46 17.61 -8.13 11.05
CA ASP A 46 17.17 -7.45 12.27
C ASP A 46 15.67 -7.07 12.16
N ALA A 47 15.25 -6.61 10.96
CA ALA A 47 13.85 -6.42 10.67
C ALA A 47 13.06 -7.73 10.82
N CYS A 48 13.59 -8.84 10.31
CA CYS A 48 12.96 -10.16 10.43
C CYS A 48 12.85 -10.61 11.90
N LYS A 49 13.89 -10.42 12.72
CA LYS A 49 13.83 -10.71 14.17
C LYS A 49 12.72 -9.95 14.86
N PHE A 50 12.56 -8.64 14.55
CA PHE A 50 11.47 -7.83 15.08
C PHE A 50 10.08 -8.41 14.76
N TYR A 51 9.85 -8.89 13.52
CA TYR A 51 8.61 -9.55 13.13
C TYR A 51 8.52 -11.01 13.55
N LYS A 52 9.53 -11.55 14.23
CA LYS A 52 9.67 -12.98 14.59
C LYS A 52 9.65 -13.88 13.35
N TYR A 53 10.30 -13.42 12.29
CA TYR A 53 10.49 -14.20 11.06
C TYR A 53 11.83 -14.90 11.10
N VAL A 54 11.82 -16.15 10.64
CA VAL A 54 13.01 -16.99 10.53
C VAL A 54 13.35 -17.26 9.06
N PRO A 55 14.61 -17.58 8.73
CA PRO A 55 14.97 -18.01 7.39
C PRO A 55 14.08 -19.17 6.93
N LYS A 56 13.61 -19.12 5.69
CA LYS A 56 12.66 -20.09 5.13
C LYS A 56 13.00 -20.38 3.68
N LYS A 57 12.75 -21.61 3.23
CA LYS A 57 12.75 -21.91 1.78
C LYS A 57 11.62 -21.12 1.11
N GLY A 58 11.96 -20.33 0.10
CA GLY A 58 11.02 -19.47 -0.60
C GLY A 58 11.30 -19.40 -2.10
N ARG A 59 11.14 -18.21 -2.67
CA ARG A 59 11.29 -17.95 -4.11
C ARG A 59 12.72 -18.23 -4.58
N PRO A 60 12.94 -19.00 -5.67
CA PRO A 60 14.27 -19.25 -6.22
C PRO A 60 15.04 -17.96 -6.51
N GLY A 61 16.31 -17.90 -6.10
CA GLY A 61 17.18 -16.73 -6.28
C GLY A 61 16.90 -15.55 -5.35
N PHE A 62 16.04 -15.75 -4.32
CA PHE A 62 15.76 -14.78 -3.26
C PHE A 62 16.10 -15.35 -1.90
N GLN A 63 16.52 -14.51 -0.97
CA GLN A 63 16.51 -14.83 0.45
C GLN A 63 15.10 -14.63 0.99
N SER A 64 14.60 -15.61 1.71
CA SER A 64 13.22 -15.62 2.21
C SER A 64 13.18 -15.84 3.71
N TYR A 65 12.28 -15.11 4.36
CA TYR A 65 12.04 -15.16 5.80
C TYR A 65 10.54 -15.23 6.05
N GLY A 66 10.13 -15.86 7.14
CA GLY A 66 8.70 -15.91 7.42
C GLY A 66 8.34 -16.47 8.77
N SER A 67 7.08 -16.29 9.11
CA SER A 67 6.35 -16.97 10.18
C SER A 67 5.28 -17.89 9.56
N GLY A 68 4.37 -18.44 10.39
CA GLY A 68 3.25 -19.25 9.88
C GLY A 68 2.35 -18.52 8.88
N THR A 69 2.20 -17.21 9.01
CA THR A 69 1.22 -16.41 8.24
C THR A 69 1.82 -15.71 7.01
N TYR A 70 3.04 -15.17 7.15
CA TYR A 70 3.67 -14.38 6.10
C TYR A 70 5.04 -14.94 5.72
N THR A 71 5.35 -14.81 4.46
CA THR A 71 6.70 -15.01 3.91
C THR A 71 7.09 -13.78 3.14
N ILE A 72 8.26 -13.22 3.45
CA ILE A 72 8.87 -12.15 2.65
C ILE A 72 10.04 -12.71 1.87
N SER A 73 10.31 -12.15 0.68
CA SER A 73 11.44 -12.54 -0.15
C SER A 73 12.13 -11.31 -0.75
N VAL A 74 13.44 -11.26 -0.62
CA VAL A 74 14.30 -10.15 -1.05
C VAL A 74 15.50 -10.66 -1.83
N ARG A 75 16.07 -9.84 -2.72
CA ARG A 75 17.29 -10.16 -3.46
C ARG A 75 18.16 -8.91 -3.61
N ALA A 76 19.47 -9.07 -3.36
CA ALA A 76 20.46 -8.01 -3.55
C ALA A 76 20.38 -7.39 -4.95
N GLY A 77 20.55 -6.08 -5.03
CA GLY A 77 20.53 -5.30 -6.27
C GLY A 77 19.16 -5.15 -6.92
N LYS A 78 18.06 -5.64 -6.30
CA LYS A 78 16.71 -5.56 -6.86
C LYS A 78 15.78 -4.70 -5.99
N GLN A 79 14.81 -4.08 -6.65
CA GLN A 79 13.69 -3.40 -6.00
C GLN A 79 12.48 -4.32 -5.81
N ASP A 80 12.53 -5.53 -6.38
CA ASP A 80 11.49 -6.54 -6.19
C ASP A 80 11.49 -7.05 -4.75
N PHE A 81 10.37 -6.89 -4.10
CA PHE A 81 10.06 -7.37 -2.76
C PHE A 81 8.77 -8.19 -2.83
N TYR A 82 8.73 -9.32 -2.19
CA TYR A 82 7.54 -10.18 -2.22
C TYR A 82 7.02 -10.42 -0.82
N VAL A 83 5.70 -10.37 -0.66
CA VAL A 83 4.98 -10.85 0.53
C VAL A 83 3.97 -11.88 0.08
N ASN A 84 4.09 -13.12 0.56
CA ASN A 84 3.22 -14.25 0.15
C ASN A 84 3.07 -14.39 -1.37
N ASN A 85 4.16 -14.23 -2.11
CA ASN A 85 4.24 -14.24 -3.56
C ASN A 85 3.66 -13.03 -4.30
N TYR A 86 2.99 -12.08 -3.64
CA TYR A 86 2.60 -10.82 -4.27
C TYR A 86 3.79 -9.88 -4.37
N ARG A 87 3.92 -9.25 -5.54
CA ARG A 87 5.05 -8.40 -5.89
C ARG A 87 4.84 -6.97 -5.41
N TYR A 88 5.87 -6.39 -4.84
CA TYR A 88 5.97 -4.97 -4.47
C TYR A 88 7.25 -4.39 -5.05
N ILE A 89 7.22 -3.14 -5.45
CA ILE A 89 8.40 -2.43 -5.92
C ILE A 89 8.87 -1.46 -4.84
N LEU A 90 10.06 -1.72 -4.29
CA LEU A 90 10.71 -0.86 -3.30
C LEU A 90 11.09 0.49 -3.92
N SER A 91 11.19 1.53 -3.11
CA SER A 91 11.71 2.84 -3.54
C SER A 91 13.21 2.79 -3.87
N TYR A 92 13.94 1.93 -3.18
CA TYR A 92 15.37 1.71 -3.38
C TYR A 92 15.69 0.22 -3.48
N PRO A 93 16.73 -0.15 -4.26
CA PRO A 93 17.15 -1.55 -4.34
C PRO A 93 17.67 -2.04 -2.99
N ILE A 94 17.47 -3.33 -2.73
CA ILE A 94 18.14 -4.04 -1.64
C ILE A 94 19.66 -3.92 -1.87
N LYS A 95 20.39 -3.46 -0.88
CA LYS A 95 21.84 -3.39 -0.91
C LYS A 95 22.45 -4.61 -0.23
N GLU A 96 23.67 -4.93 -0.58
CA GLU A 96 24.49 -5.89 0.14
C GLU A 96 25.71 -5.17 0.69
N HIS A 97 25.99 -5.35 1.96
CA HIS A 97 27.14 -4.78 2.64
C HIS A 97 27.68 -5.75 3.68
N ASN A 98 28.96 -6.13 3.56
CA ASN A 98 29.61 -7.12 4.42
C ASN A 98 28.83 -8.43 4.57
N GLY A 99 28.27 -8.96 3.47
CA GLY A 99 27.48 -10.19 3.45
C GLY A 99 26.06 -10.05 4.02
N LYS A 100 25.64 -8.85 4.43
CA LYS A 100 24.30 -8.57 4.98
C LYS A 100 23.43 -7.88 3.96
N LEU A 101 22.15 -8.26 3.89
CA LEU A 101 21.18 -7.57 3.07
C LEU A 101 20.58 -6.38 3.83
N LEU A 102 20.52 -5.26 3.14
CA LEU A 102 20.03 -4.00 3.67
C LEU A 102 18.81 -3.54 2.88
N ILE A 103 17.74 -3.17 3.60
CA ILE A 103 16.53 -2.57 3.05
C ILE A 103 16.43 -1.09 3.49
N SER A 104 15.97 -0.21 2.62
CA SER A 104 15.86 1.21 2.98
C SER A 104 14.90 1.44 4.15
N ALA A 105 15.27 2.32 5.07
CA ALA A 105 14.45 2.67 6.23
C ALA A 105 13.09 3.24 5.80
N VAL A 106 13.04 3.97 4.68
CA VAL A 106 11.79 4.48 4.13
C VAL A 106 10.88 3.36 3.64
N ASP A 107 11.42 2.33 3.00
CA ASP A 107 10.62 1.18 2.55
C ASP A 107 10.15 0.33 3.73
N MET A 108 11.00 0.15 4.76
CA MET A 108 10.56 -0.48 6.00
C MET A 108 9.34 0.24 6.60
N LYS A 109 9.44 1.56 6.78
CA LYS A 109 8.41 2.37 7.42
C LYS A 109 7.14 2.55 6.58
N LYS A 110 7.29 2.68 5.25
CA LYS A 110 6.21 3.12 4.35
C LYS A 110 5.66 2.00 3.46
N LEU A 111 6.25 0.79 3.52
CA LEU A 111 5.77 -0.38 2.79
C LEU A 111 5.70 -1.61 3.69
N VAL A 112 6.85 -2.08 4.19
CA VAL A 112 6.92 -3.39 4.87
C VAL A 112 6.06 -3.42 6.12
N ASP A 113 6.24 -2.46 7.01
CA ASP A 113 5.49 -2.40 8.27
C ASP A 113 3.97 -2.28 8.07
N PRO A 114 3.45 -1.36 7.23
CA PRO A 114 2.01 -1.28 6.97
C PRO A 114 1.41 -2.52 6.32
N VAL A 115 2.18 -3.27 5.52
CA VAL A 115 1.74 -4.52 4.89
C VAL A 115 1.71 -5.67 5.90
N LEU A 116 2.74 -5.79 6.74
CA LEU A 116 2.85 -6.88 7.71
C LEU A 116 1.99 -6.64 8.96
N ARG A 117 1.74 -5.39 9.31
CA ARG A 117 0.94 -4.99 10.48
C ARG A 117 -0.18 -3.99 10.13
N PRO A 118 -1.09 -4.30 9.21
CA PRO A 118 -2.11 -3.36 8.74
C PRO A 118 -3.02 -2.85 9.86
N THR A 119 -3.22 -3.61 10.92
CA THR A 119 -4.02 -3.22 12.09
C THR A 119 -3.38 -2.13 12.96
N TYR A 120 -2.06 -1.90 12.84
CA TYR A 120 -1.37 -0.80 13.51
C TYR A 120 -1.43 0.52 12.74
N ASN A 121 -1.93 0.47 11.51
CA ASN A 121 -2.10 1.66 10.71
C ASN A 121 -3.24 2.53 11.28
N LYS A 122 -2.87 3.72 11.77
CA LYS A 122 -3.83 4.71 12.31
C LYS A 122 -4.30 5.70 11.25
N GLN A 123 -3.72 5.65 10.06
CA GLN A 123 -4.11 6.52 8.95
C GLN A 123 -5.40 5.99 8.31
N GLY A 124 -6.16 6.87 7.67
CA GLY A 124 -7.37 6.52 6.95
C GLY A 124 -8.68 6.77 7.71
N GLY A 125 -8.67 6.80 9.05
CA GLY A 125 -9.88 7.05 9.85
C GLY A 125 -11.01 6.05 9.62
N ALA A 126 -12.23 6.38 10.03
CA ALA A 126 -13.43 5.60 9.73
C ALA A 126 -13.84 5.82 8.27
N ILE A 127 -13.94 4.74 7.49
CA ILE A 127 -14.35 4.78 6.08
C ILE A 127 -15.81 4.37 5.98
N THR A 128 -16.66 5.27 5.52
CA THR A 128 -18.08 5.02 5.26
C THR A 128 -18.47 5.29 3.81
N THR A 129 -17.60 5.98 3.08
CA THR A 129 -17.82 6.39 1.69
C THR A 129 -16.67 5.96 0.81
N ILE A 130 -16.96 5.46 -0.37
CA ILE A 130 -15.97 5.12 -1.38
C ILE A 130 -16.09 6.10 -2.55
N VAL A 131 -15.00 6.78 -2.86
CA VAL A 131 -14.93 7.62 -4.07
C VAL A 131 -14.32 6.77 -5.18
N ILE A 132 -15.09 6.53 -6.23
CA ILE A 132 -14.67 5.79 -7.42
C ILE A 132 -14.38 6.79 -8.53
N ASP A 133 -13.17 6.79 -9.02
CA ASP A 133 -12.74 7.57 -10.16
C ASP A 133 -12.63 6.68 -11.40
N ALA A 134 -13.53 6.88 -12.36
CA ALA A 134 -13.39 6.26 -13.67
C ALA A 134 -12.46 7.12 -14.52
N GLY A 135 -11.22 6.65 -14.75
CA GLY A 135 -10.20 7.40 -15.49
C GLY A 135 -10.66 7.82 -16.87
N HIS A 136 -10.09 8.92 -17.40
CA HIS A 136 -10.44 9.50 -18.71
C HIS A 136 -11.90 9.93 -18.84
N GLY A 137 -12.40 10.11 -20.05
CA GLY A 137 -13.79 10.47 -20.36
C GLY A 137 -13.92 11.64 -21.33
N GLY A 138 -15.06 11.75 -22.01
CA GLY A 138 -15.34 12.75 -23.02
C GLY A 138 -14.34 12.67 -24.19
N HIS A 139 -13.63 13.76 -24.47
CA HIS A 139 -12.61 13.84 -25.51
C HIS A 139 -11.33 13.06 -25.17
N ASP A 140 -11.06 12.77 -23.90
CA ASP A 140 -9.93 11.95 -23.47
C ASP A 140 -10.34 10.48 -23.50
N ALA A 141 -9.95 9.77 -24.54
CA ALA A 141 -10.26 8.36 -24.73
C ALA A 141 -9.40 7.44 -23.86
N GLY A 142 -8.27 7.91 -23.31
CA GLY A 142 -7.23 7.06 -22.75
C GLY A 142 -6.59 6.18 -23.84
N ALA A 143 -6.15 4.99 -23.46
CA ALA A 143 -5.64 4.01 -24.42
C ALA A 143 -6.75 3.51 -25.35
N VAL A 144 -6.41 3.37 -26.63
CA VAL A 144 -7.33 2.90 -27.68
C VAL A 144 -6.72 1.71 -28.41
N SER A 145 -7.51 0.69 -28.62
CA SER A 145 -7.18 -0.46 -29.46
C SER A 145 -8.35 -0.80 -30.38
N SER A 146 -8.19 -1.84 -31.22
CA SER A 146 -9.28 -2.35 -32.05
C SER A 146 -10.42 -2.98 -31.24
N TRP A 147 -10.23 -3.25 -29.95
CA TRP A 147 -11.22 -3.94 -29.09
C TRP A 147 -11.85 -3.02 -28.05
N ALA A 148 -11.13 -2.00 -27.59
CA ALA A 148 -11.56 -1.21 -26.45
C ALA A 148 -11.03 0.23 -26.50
N LYS A 149 -11.82 1.16 -25.94
CA LYS A 149 -11.37 2.46 -25.47
C LYS A 149 -11.30 2.41 -23.95
N GLU A 150 -10.18 2.81 -23.39
CA GLU A 150 -9.95 2.74 -21.95
C GLU A 150 -11.04 3.45 -21.14
N LYS A 151 -11.44 4.65 -21.55
CA LYS A 151 -12.49 5.43 -20.86
C LYS A 151 -13.80 4.67 -20.68
N ASP A 152 -14.19 3.85 -21.67
CA ASP A 152 -15.45 3.10 -21.65
C ASP A 152 -15.34 1.92 -20.70
N CYS A 153 -14.23 1.20 -20.73
CA CYS A 153 -13.94 0.07 -19.85
C CYS A 153 -13.82 0.54 -18.39
N ASN A 154 -13.12 1.65 -18.14
CA ASN A 154 -13.02 2.25 -16.81
C ASN A 154 -14.40 2.57 -16.23
N LEU A 155 -15.28 3.18 -17.02
CA LEU A 155 -16.64 3.53 -16.60
C LEU A 155 -17.49 2.28 -16.36
N ALA A 156 -17.36 1.26 -17.19
CA ALA A 156 -18.09 0.00 -17.02
C ALA A 156 -17.71 -0.72 -15.72
N VAL A 157 -16.42 -0.87 -15.43
CA VAL A 157 -15.93 -1.44 -14.16
C VAL A 157 -16.37 -0.61 -12.98
N ALA A 158 -16.26 0.73 -13.07
CA ALA A 158 -16.64 1.66 -12.01
C ALA A 158 -18.14 1.55 -11.64
N ARG A 159 -19.02 1.44 -12.63
CA ARG A 159 -20.47 1.26 -12.42
C ARG A 159 -20.81 -0.08 -11.76
N LYS A 160 -20.15 -1.15 -12.18
CA LYS A 160 -20.31 -2.48 -11.56
C LYS A 160 -19.83 -2.47 -10.11
N LEU A 161 -18.66 -1.86 -9.84
CA LEU A 161 -18.13 -1.70 -8.49
C LEU A 161 -19.08 -0.86 -7.60
N LYS A 162 -19.60 0.25 -8.13
CA LYS A 162 -20.59 1.09 -7.42
C LYS A 162 -21.78 0.24 -6.96
N LYS A 163 -22.37 -0.51 -7.87
CA LYS A 163 -23.54 -1.36 -7.56
C LYS A 163 -23.24 -2.34 -6.42
N LYS A 164 -22.09 -3.02 -6.44
CA LYS A 164 -21.67 -3.96 -5.39
C LYS A 164 -21.49 -3.28 -4.02
N LEU A 165 -20.84 -2.13 -4.00
CA LEU A 165 -20.59 -1.38 -2.77
C LEU A 165 -21.89 -0.84 -2.16
N GLU A 166 -22.80 -0.31 -2.98
CA GLU A 166 -24.11 0.17 -2.52
C GLU A 166 -24.98 -0.97 -1.97
N GLN A 167 -24.98 -2.14 -2.62
CA GLN A 167 -25.64 -3.34 -2.12
C GLN A 167 -25.08 -3.81 -0.77
N ALA A 168 -23.79 -3.58 -0.52
CA ALA A 168 -23.14 -3.88 0.76
C ALA A 168 -23.30 -2.76 1.82
N GLY A 169 -24.08 -1.70 1.52
CA GLY A 169 -24.41 -0.62 2.46
C GLY A 169 -23.41 0.53 2.51
N TYR A 170 -22.43 0.59 1.61
CA TYR A 170 -21.51 1.71 1.54
C TYR A 170 -22.08 2.87 0.75
N LYS A 171 -21.76 4.10 1.16
CA LYS A 171 -21.99 5.28 0.32
C LYS A 171 -20.97 5.32 -0.80
N VAL A 172 -21.40 5.64 -2.01
CA VAL A 172 -20.51 5.73 -3.17
C VAL A 172 -20.66 7.09 -3.85
N VAL A 173 -19.53 7.71 -4.12
CA VAL A 173 -19.42 8.92 -4.93
C VAL A 173 -18.59 8.57 -6.15
N MET A 174 -19.12 8.79 -7.34
CA MET A 174 -18.35 8.64 -8.59
C MET A 174 -17.87 10.01 -9.04
N THR A 175 -16.61 10.10 -9.52
CA THR A 175 -16.12 11.35 -10.13
C THR A 175 -16.90 11.65 -11.41
N ARG A 176 -17.18 10.64 -12.24
CA ARG A 176 -18.08 10.70 -13.38
C ARG A 176 -18.94 9.43 -13.47
N ASN A 177 -20.17 9.59 -13.89
CA ASN A 177 -21.10 8.46 -14.12
C ASN A 177 -21.61 8.42 -15.57
N SER A 178 -21.01 9.23 -16.44
CA SER A 178 -21.29 9.30 -17.88
C SER A 178 -19.97 9.53 -18.63
N ASP A 179 -20.03 9.57 -19.95
CA ASP A 179 -18.86 9.85 -20.79
C ASP A 179 -18.60 11.38 -20.87
N VAL A 180 -18.11 11.93 -19.76
CA VAL A 180 -17.71 13.33 -19.63
C VAL A 180 -16.26 13.42 -19.22
N PHE A 181 -15.56 14.46 -19.70
CA PHE A 181 -14.21 14.78 -19.28
C PHE A 181 -14.20 15.50 -17.94
N LEU A 182 -13.29 15.11 -17.05
CA LEU A 182 -12.96 15.84 -15.82
C LEU A 182 -11.45 16.06 -15.76
N THR A 183 -11.06 17.26 -15.35
CA THR A 183 -9.65 17.52 -15.08
C THR A 183 -9.17 16.74 -13.85
N LEU A 184 -7.86 16.57 -13.70
CA LEU A 184 -7.27 15.87 -12.54
C LEU A 184 -7.61 16.59 -11.24
N GLU A 185 -7.63 17.93 -11.25
CA GLU A 185 -7.99 18.78 -10.11
C GLU A 185 -9.45 18.59 -9.70
N GLN A 186 -10.37 18.46 -10.66
CA GLN A 186 -11.80 18.20 -10.38
C GLN A 186 -11.97 16.84 -9.69
N ARG A 187 -11.27 15.79 -10.16
CA ARG A 187 -11.31 14.46 -9.54
C ARG A 187 -10.81 14.51 -8.09
N VAL A 188 -9.67 15.16 -7.86
CA VAL A 188 -9.10 15.38 -6.53
C VAL A 188 -10.04 16.18 -5.63
N ALA A 189 -10.64 17.24 -6.15
CA ALA A 189 -11.57 18.08 -5.40
C ALA A 189 -12.80 17.30 -4.92
N ILE A 190 -13.38 16.41 -5.75
CA ILE A 190 -14.46 15.51 -5.37
C ILE A 190 -14.03 14.60 -4.22
N ALA A 191 -12.85 13.96 -4.34
CA ALA A 191 -12.34 13.08 -3.31
C ALA A 191 -12.10 13.81 -1.98
N ASN A 192 -11.45 14.97 -2.01
CA ASN A 192 -11.10 15.72 -0.80
C ASN A 192 -12.30 16.35 -0.11
N LYS A 193 -13.36 16.70 -0.87
CA LYS A 193 -14.65 17.19 -0.31
C LYS A 193 -15.49 16.06 0.31
N THR A 194 -15.19 14.80 0.03
CA THR A 194 -15.95 13.65 0.55
C THR A 194 -15.36 13.21 1.90
N PRO A 195 -16.05 13.42 3.04
CA PRO A 195 -15.53 13.03 4.34
C PRO A 195 -15.59 11.51 4.52
N ASN A 196 -14.73 10.99 5.43
CA ASN A 196 -14.70 9.58 5.80
C ASN A 196 -14.65 8.64 4.58
N SER A 197 -13.79 8.97 3.62
CA SER A 197 -13.71 8.25 2.35
C SER A 197 -12.34 7.66 2.07
N LEU A 198 -12.33 6.71 1.14
CA LEU A 198 -11.15 6.29 0.39
C LEU A 198 -11.39 6.56 -1.11
N PHE A 199 -10.31 6.60 -1.87
CA PHE A 199 -10.32 6.89 -3.31
C PHE A 199 -9.71 5.74 -4.11
N VAL A 200 -10.43 5.29 -5.13
CA VAL A 200 -9.95 4.27 -6.07
C VAL A 200 -10.11 4.79 -7.49
N SER A 201 -9.00 5.08 -8.15
CA SER A 201 -8.97 5.40 -9.58
C SER A 201 -8.82 4.13 -10.39
N ILE A 202 -9.69 3.94 -11.37
CA ILE A 202 -9.76 2.74 -12.22
C ILE A 202 -9.29 3.10 -13.61
N HIS A 203 -8.27 2.38 -14.06
CA HIS A 203 -7.58 2.53 -15.33
C HIS A 203 -7.29 1.18 -15.97
N HIS A 204 -6.92 1.21 -17.25
CA HIS A 204 -6.34 0.10 -17.99
C HIS A 204 -5.15 0.60 -18.78
N ASN A 205 -4.02 -0.01 -18.54
CA ASN A 205 -2.72 0.42 -18.99
C ASN A 205 -2.54 0.32 -20.53
N SER A 206 -1.50 0.95 -21.01
CA SER A 206 -1.03 0.82 -22.38
C SER A 206 0.50 0.72 -22.42
N GLY A 207 1.01 -0.04 -23.38
CA GLY A 207 2.44 -0.24 -23.54
C GLY A 207 2.79 -1.00 -24.81
N ARG A 208 3.95 -1.65 -24.82
CA ARG A 208 4.33 -2.54 -25.93
C ARG A 208 3.29 -3.65 -26.08
N ARG A 209 3.07 -4.12 -27.31
CA ARG A 209 2.06 -5.15 -27.63
C ARG A 209 2.13 -6.41 -26.74
N ALA A 210 3.32 -6.80 -26.30
CA ALA A 210 3.53 -7.94 -25.41
C ALA A 210 3.33 -7.63 -23.92
N ALA A 211 3.18 -6.36 -23.53
CA ALA A 211 2.98 -6.00 -22.14
C ALA A 211 1.60 -6.47 -21.67
N LYS A 212 1.56 -7.13 -20.51
CA LYS A 212 0.33 -7.64 -19.91
C LYS A 212 0.45 -7.73 -18.39
N GLY A 213 -0.69 -7.80 -17.71
CA GLY A 213 -0.80 -7.98 -16.27
C GLY A 213 -1.40 -6.80 -15.54
N ILE A 214 -1.60 -6.97 -14.26
CA ILE A 214 -2.22 -5.98 -13.36
C ILE A 214 -1.15 -5.25 -12.56
N GLU A 215 -1.30 -3.94 -12.43
CA GLU A 215 -0.51 -3.05 -11.59
C GLU A 215 -1.43 -2.29 -10.62
N THR A 216 -0.93 -1.96 -9.44
CA THR A 216 -1.62 -1.04 -8.54
C THR A 216 -0.64 0.00 -8.05
N PHE A 217 -0.99 1.27 -8.18
CA PHE A 217 -0.11 2.38 -7.84
C PHE A 217 -0.55 3.07 -6.56
N THR A 218 0.44 3.39 -5.73
CA THR A 218 0.32 4.32 -4.61
C THR A 218 1.23 5.50 -4.82
N LEU A 219 1.03 6.58 -4.06
CA LEU A 219 1.93 7.71 -4.09
C LEU A 219 3.34 7.30 -3.63
N ALA A 220 4.35 7.75 -4.38
CA ALA A 220 5.75 7.58 -3.98
C ALA A 220 6.04 8.36 -2.69
N PRO A 221 6.70 7.77 -1.68
CA PRO A 221 7.01 8.44 -0.43
C PRO A 221 7.85 9.70 -0.62
N HIS A 222 7.75 10.61 0.35
CA HIS A 222 8.63 11.77 0.40
C HIS A 222 10.11 11.37 0.34
N GLY A 223 10.91 12.15 -0.38
CA GLY A 223 12.35 11.93 -0.51
C GLY A 223 12.78 10.80 -1.43
N THR A 224 11.84 10.05 -2.02
CA THR A 224 12.14 8.95 -2.95
C THR A 224 12.04 9.40 -4.41
N THR A 225 12.58 8.59 -5.33
CA THR A 225 12.35 8.74 -6.77
C THR A 225 11.00 8.15 -7.18
N SER A 226 10.44 8.60 -8.30
CA SER A 226 9.29 7.97 -8.95
C SER A 226 9.74 7.48 -10.32
N PRO A 227 9.39 6.23 -10.72
CA PRO A 227 9.82 5.66 -11.99
C PRO A 227 9.38 6.46 -13.22
N PHE A 228 8.27 7.20 -13.08
CA PHE A 228 7.67 7.99 -14.16
C PHE A 228 7.97 9.49 -14.05
N ALA A 229 8.77 9.94 -13.07
CA ALA A 229 9.17 11.34 -12.93
C ALA A 229 10.65 11.51 -13.28
N ARG A 230 10.93 12.38 -14.26
CA ARG A 230 12.31 12.70 -14.66
C ARG A 230 13.12 13.43 -13.58
N THR A 231 12.47 13.95 -12.53
CA THR A 231 13.11 14.69 -11.45
C THR A 231 12.80 14.09 -10.10
N ARG A 232 13.84 14.02 -9.24
CA ARG A 232 13.69 13.69 -7.81
C ARG A 232 13.00 14.85 -7.12
N ARG A 233 11.71 14.78 -6.90
CA ARG A 233 11.04 15.72 -6.00
C ARG A 233 11.26 15.29 -4.56
N ARG A 234 11.88 16.17 -3.77
CA ARG A 234 12.08 15.99 -2.33
C ARG A 234 10.94 16.60 -1.50
N GLU A 235 9.90 17.09 -2.15
CA GLU A 235 8.79 17.75 -1.48
C GLU A 235 7.82 16.72 -0.88
N THR A 236 7.32 17.02 0.30
CA THR A 236 6.20 16.30 0.89
C THR A 236 4.92 16.74 0.21
N LEU A 237 4.19 15.80 -0.37
CA LEU A 237 2.89 16.01 -1.00
C LEU A 237 1.78 15.69 0.00
N ALA A 238 0.62 16.33 -0.13
CA ALA A 238 -0.50 16.11 0.78
C ALA A 238 -0.92 14.63 0.89
N GLY A 239 -0.85 13.89 -0.22
CA GLY A 239 -1.13 12.45 -0.25
C GLY A 239 -0.16 11.59 0.56
N ASN A 240 1.06 12.09 0.87
CA ASN A 240 2.03 11.35 1.70
C ASN A 240 1.59 11.19 3.16
N ASN A 241 0.63 11.98 3.63
CA ASN A 241 0.03 11.78 4.94
C ASN A 241 -0.74 10.45 5.05
N GLN A 242 -1.02 9.81 3.91
CA GLN A 242 -1.75 8.54 3.81
C GLN A 242 -0.86 7.36 3.36
N ASP A 243 0.47 7.50 3.30
CA ASP A 243 1.36 6.48 2.73
C ASP A 243 1.08 5.06 3.23
N SER A 244 0.93 4.88 4.55
CA SER A 244 0.67 3.56 5.15
C SER A 244 -0.75 3.05 4.85
N ALA A 245 -1.74 3.94 4.77
CA ALA A 245 -3.10 3.58 4.38
C ALA A 245 -3.17 3.23 2.89
N ASN A 246 -2.46 3.99 2.05
CA ASN A 246 -2.40 3.76 0.61
C ASN A 246 -1.83 2.37 0.29
N ILE A 247 -0.70 2.01 0.90
CA ILE A 247 -0.07 0.70 0.66
C ILE A 247 -0.90 -0.46 1.20
N ALA A 248 -1.58 -0.30 2.34
CA ALA A 248 -2.47 -1.31 2.89
C ALA A 248 -3.70 -1.52 1.99
N LEU A 249 -4.31 -0.44 1.48
CA LEU A 249 -5.41 -0.49 0.51
C LEU A 249 -4.97 -1.14 -0.80
N ALA A 250 -3.82 -0.75 -1.34
CA ALA A 250 -3.25 -1.34 -2.54
C ALA A 250 -3.00 -2.84 -2.38
N THR A 251 -2.45 -3.26 -1.23
CA THR A 251 -2.23 -4.68 -0.91
C THR A 251 -3.54 -5.47 -0.92
N ALA A 252 -4.57 -4.93 -0.28
CA ALA A 252 -5.87 -5.59 -0.19
C ALA A 252 -6.53 -5.73 -1.57
N ILE A 253 -6.45 -4.74 -2.43
CA ILE A 253 -7.00 -4.75 -3.78
C ILE A 253 -6.17 -5.64 -4.71
N HIS A 254 -4.86 -5.39 -4.79
CA HIS A 254 -3.96 -6.06 -5.72
C HIS A 254 -3.92 -7.57 -5.51
N SER A 255 -3.79 -8.01 -4.25
CA SER A 255 -3.75 -9.43 -3.93
C SER A 255 -5.00 -10.19 -4.39
N ARG A 256 -6.16 -9.56 -4.29
CA ARG A 256 -7.42 -10.14 -4.78
C ARG A 256 -7.50 -10.14 -6.30
N ALA A 257 -7.09 -9.03 -6.92
CA ALA A 257 -7.07 -8.94 -8.37
C ALA A 257 -6.19 -10.05 -8.98
N ILE A 258 -4.97 -10.23 -8.50
CA ILE A 258 -4.07 -11.30 -8.97
C ILE A 258 -4.65 -12.68 -8.71
N LYS A 259 -5.17 -12.94 -7.49
CA LYS A 259 -5.73 -14.23 -7.10
C LYS A 259 -6.92 -14.63 -7.97
N TYR A 260 -7.85 -13.72 -8.22
CA TYR A 260 -9.11 -14.03 -8.90
C TYR A 260 -9.00 -13.98 -10.42
N THR A 261 -8.15 -13.11 -10.97
CA THR A 261 -7.98 -13.03 -12.43
C THR A 261 -6.99 -14.04 -12.96
N GLY A 262 -5.98 -14.43 -12.18
CA GLY A 262 -4.82 -15.19 -12.64
C GLY A 262 -3.89 -14.36 -13.56
N ALA A 263 -4.09 -13.05 -13.64
CA ALA A 263 -3.26 -12.16 -14.45
C ALA A 263 -1.81 -12.14 -13.98
N THR A 264 -0.90 -11.76 -14.87
CA THR A 264 0.49 -11.52 -14.52
C THR A 264 0.59 -10.45 -13.43
N ASP A 265 1.24 -10.78 -12.33
CA ASP A 265 1.52 -9.85 -11.24
C ASP A 265 2.67 -8.91 -11.63
N ARG A 266 2.34 -7.66 -11.97
CA ARG A 266 3.33 -6.61 -12.25
C ARG A 266 3.68 -5.81 -11.00
N GLY A 267 2.98 -6.03 -9.92
CA GLY A 267 3.28 -5.54 -8.59
C GLY A 267 2.53 -4.29 -8.16
N ILE A 268 2.66 -4.02 -6.87
CA ILE A 268 2.27 -2.74 -6.29
C ILE A 268 3.45 -1.78 -6.45
N GLN A 269 3.21 -0.70 -7.18
CA GLN A 269 4.22 0.29 -7.56
C GLN A 269 3.97 1.63 -6.88
N ARG A 270 4.95 2.50 -6.93
CA ARG A 270 4.88 3.83 -6.34
C ARG A 270 5.21 4.89 -7.38
N ALA A 271 4.24 5.77 -7.64
CA ALA A 271 4.38 6.82 -8.64
C ALA A 271 3.79 8.14 -8.16
N ARG A 272 4.21 9.24 -8.77
CA ARG A 272 3.64 10.58 -8.53
C ARG A 272 2.63 10.92 -9.61
N PHE A 273 1.61 10.08 -9.75
CA PHE A 273 0.46 10.46 -10.57
C PHE A 273 -0.29 11.62 -9.93
N SER A 274 -0.67 12.59 -10.75
CA SER A 274 -1.25 13.85 -10.27
C SER A 274 -2.46 13.64 -9.36
N VAL A 275 -3.33 12.69 -9.69
CA VAL A 275 -4.50 12.36 -8.86
C VAL A 275 -4.13 11.81 -7.48
N LEU A 276 -2.94 11.22 -7.29
CA LEU A 276 -2.49 10.69 -6.01
C LEU A 276 -1.73 11.73 -5.17
N CYS A 277 -1.15 12.74 -5.82
CA CYS A 277 -0.25 13.69 -5.17
C CYS A 277 -0.94 14.54 -4.09
N THR A 278 -2.17 14.94 -4.34
CA THR A 278 -2.90 15.93 -3.53
C THR A 278 -4.15 15.39 -2.86
N ILE A 279 -4.47 14.11 -3.02
CA ILE A 279 -5.57 13.46 -2.29
C ILE A 279 -5.16 13.23 -0.84
N THR A 280 -5.98 13.74 0.09
CA THR A 280 -5.78 13.64 1.54
C THR A 280 -6.51 12.45 2.17
N ARG A 281 -7.00 11.54 1.36
CA ARG A 281 -7.69 10.29 1.73
C ARG A 281 -6.81 9.10 1.36
N PRO A 282 -7.02 7.90 1.95
CA PRO A 282 -6.41 6.68 1.41
C PRO A 282 -6.73 6.53 -0.07
N ALA A 283 -5.70 6.40 -0.93
CA ALA A 283 -5.85 6.49 -2.37
C ALA A 283 -4.99 5.48 -3.12
N VAL A 284 -5.55 4.88 -4.16
CA VAL A 284 -4.85 4.02 -5.10
C VAL A 284 -5.30 4.29 -6.53
N LEU A 285 -4.42 3.99 -7.49
CA LEU A 285 -4.76 3.87 -8.89
C LEU A 285 -4.54 2.41 -9.31
N PHE A 286 -5.58 1.81 -9.86
CA PHE A 286 -5.62 0.41 -10.26
C PHE A 286 -5.62 0.30 -11.78
N GLU A 287 -4.66 -0.47 -12.32
CA GLU A 287 -4.52 -0.80 -13.74
C GLU A 287 -4.96 -2.25 -13.97
N GLY A 288 -6.14 -2.42 -14.53
CA GLY A 288 -6.82 -3.72 -14.67
C GLY A 288 -6.35 -4.59 -15.84
N GLY A 289 -5.19 -4.27 -16.45
CA GLY A 289 -4.61 -4.96 -17.61
C GLY A 289 -4.23 -3.95 -18.70
N PHE A 290 -3.73 -4.42 -19.83
CA PHE A 290 -3.21 -3.59 -20.92
C PHE A 290 -4.16 -3.60 -22.12
N VAL A 291 -4.77 -2.45 -22.43
CA VAL A 291 -5.63 -2.27 -23.62
C VAL A 291 -4.85 -2.54 -24.92
N SER A 292 -3.56 -2.23 -24.94
CA SER A 292 -2.67 -2.43 -26.08
C SER A 292 -2.31 -3.91 -26.35
N ASN A 293 -2.51 -4.79 -25.36
CA ASN A 293 -2.27 -6.22 -25.53
C ASN A 293 -3.49 -6.89 -26.19
N PRO A 294 -3.32 -7.69 -27.27
CA PRO A 294 -4.47 -8.29 -27.98
C PRO A 294 -5.32 -9.24 -27.14
N GLU A 295 -4.72 -9.99 -26.23
CA GLU A 295 -5.43 -10.92 -25.35
C GLU A 295 -6.18 -10.16 -24.26
N GLU A 296 -5.47 -9.28 -23.54
CA GLU A 296 -6.06 -8.51 -22.46
C GLU A 296 -7.04 -7.44 -22.96
N GLY A 297 -6.78 -6.79 -24.11
CA GLY A 297 -7.69 -5.82 -24.69
C GLY A 297 -9.07 -6.42 -24.99
N ARG A 298 -9.13 -7.66 -25.50
CA ARG A 298 -10.40 -8.39 -25.69
C ARG A 298 -11.07 -8.74 -24.36
N LEU A 299 -10.28 -9.17 -23.36
CA LEU A 299 -10.80 -9.45 -22.00
C LEU A 299 -11.37 -8.19 -21.37
N ILE A 300 -10.64 -7.10 -21.37
CA ILE A 300 -11.02 -5.80 -20.81
C ILE A 300 -12.32 -5.27 -21.43
N ALA A 301 -12.53 -5.51 -22.73
CA ALA A 301 -13.77 -5.17 -23.43
C ALA A 301 -14.96 -6.07 -23.04
N SER A 302 -14.72 -7.24 -22.46
CA SER A 302 -15.80 -8.20 -22.13
C SER A 302 -16.48 -7.85 -20.81
N ASP A 303 -17.81 -8.00 -20.79
CA ASP A 303 -18.62 -7.78 -19.58
C ASP A 303 -18.21 -8.68 -18.43
N ALA A 304 -17.88 -9.95 -18.72
CA ALA A 304 -17.47 -10.93 -17.72
C ALA A 304 -16.16 -10.55 -17.02
N TYR A 305 -15.18 -10.02 -17.74
CA TYR A 305 -13.92 -9.59 -17.12
C TYR A 305 -14.08 -8.30 -16.34
N GLN A 306 -14.88 -7.35 -16.83
CA GLN A 306 -15.23 -6.13 -16.12
C GLN A 306 -15.95 -6.45 -14.81
N GLU A 307 -16.86 -7.43 -14.79
CA GLU A 307 -17.52 -7.92 -13.58
C GLU A 307 -16.51 -8.55 -12.62
N LYS A 308 -15.57 -9.35 -13.13
CA LYS A 308 -14.50 -9.96 -12.34
C LYS A 308 -13.61 -8.90 -11.70
N LEU A 309 -13.20 -7.85 -12.44
CA LEU A 309 -12.41 -6.74 -11.88
C LEU A 309 -13.19 -5.97 -10.82
N ALA A 310 -14.46 -5.67 -11.05
CA ALA A 310 -15.32 -5.01 -10.07
C ALA A 310 -15.45 -5.84 -8.78
N GLU A 311 -15.57 -7.17 -8.88
CA GLU A 311 -15.60 -8.07 -7.72
C GLU A 311 -14.29 -8.05 -6.94
N CYS A 312 -13.15 -8.11 -7.64
CA CYS A 312 -11.83 -8.03 -6.98
C CYS A 312 -11.65 -6.72 -6.22
N LEU A 313 -12.02 -5.59 -6.84
CA LEU A 313 -11.96 -4.27 -6.22
C LEU A 313 -12.89 -4.20 -4.99
N PHE A 314 -14.12 -4.67 -5.12
CA PHE A 314 -15.09 -4.73 -4.02
C PHE A 314 -14.53 -5.51 -2.82
N GLN A 315 -14.09 -6.75 -3.05
CA GLN A 315 -13.53 -7.59 -1.98
C GLN A 315 -12.27 -6.99 -1.36
N GLY A 316 -11.42 -6.34 -2.17
CA GLY A 316 -10.23 -5.65 -1.71
C GLY A 316 -10.56 -4.48 -0.79
N ILE A 317 -11.50 -3.63 -1.20
CA ILE A 317 -11.96 -2.47 -0.42
C ILE A 317 -12.58 -2.93 0.91
N VAL A 318 -13.49 -3.89 0.87
CA VAL A 318 -14.15 -4.42 2.08
C VAL A 318 -13.14 -5.04 3.04
N ALA A 319 -12.18 -5.80 2.54
CA ALA A 319 -11.14 -6.38 3.39
C ALA A 319 -10.23 -5.32 4.02
N TYR A 320 -9.87 -4.27 3.29
CA TYR A 320 -9.11 -3.13 3.84
C TYR A 320 -9.88 -2.47 4.98
N ILE A 321 -11.16 -2.15 4.76
CA ILE A 321 -12.02 -1.51 5.75
C ILE A 321 -12.13 -2.40 7.00
N ASN A 322 -12.46 -3.67 6.84
CA ASN A 322 -12.59 -4.61 7.94
C ASN A 322 -11.30 -4.77 8.75
N THR A 323 -10.14 -4.81 8.07
CA THR A 323 -8.84 -4.96 8.74
C THR A 323 -8.47 -3.71 9.53
N THR A 324 -8.71 -2.53 8.97
CA THR A 324 -8.30 -1.25 9.60
C THR A 324 -9.28 -0.76 10.65
N GLN A 325 -10.57 -1.13 10.54
CA GLN A 325 -11.62 -0.67 11.45
C GLN A 325 -11.98 -1.71 12.54
N ALA A 326 -11.52 -2.94 12.45
CA ALA A 326 -11.82 -4.00 13.42
C ALA A 326 -11.50 -3.63 14.89
N LYS A 327 -10.61 -2.68 15.13
CA LYS A 327 -10.31 -2.15 16.47
C LYS A 327 -11.29 -1.07 16.93
N GLN A 328 -12.06 -0.45 16.04
CA GLN A 328 -13.04 0.60 16.39
C GLN A 328 -14.40 0.02 16.77
N LEU A 329 -14.66 -1.22 16.40
CA LEU A 329 -15.91 -1.94 16.64
C LEU A 329 -15.89 -2.81 17.91
N LYS A 330 -15.02 -2.53 18.92
CA LYS A 330 -15.22 -3.13 20.23
C LYS A 330 -16.57 -2.68 20.76
N PRO A 331 -17.50 -3.60 21.08
CA PRO A 331 -18.80 -3.23 21.61
C PRO A 331 -18.59 -2.41 22.89
N ARG A 332 -19.31 -1.29 23.02
CA ARG A 332 -19.53 -0.66 24.31
C ARG A 332 -20.09 -1.74 25.23
N ASN A 333 -19.33 -2.14 26.24
CA ASN A 333 -19.84 -3.02 27.27
C ASN A 333 -21.15 -2.43 27.80
N PRO A 334 -22.28 -3.16 27.75
CA PRO A 334 -23.42 -2.79 28.57
C PRO A 334 -22.96 -2.93 30.03
N ARG A 335 -23.14 -1.87 30.80
CA ARG A 335 -22.96 -1.92 32.25
C ARG A 335 -23.89 -3.00 32.81
N THR A 336 -23.34 -4.14 33.19
CA THR A 336 -23.97 -5.06 34.14
C THR A 336 -23.03 -5.15 35.33
N GLY A 337 -23.61 -4.88 36.51
CA GLY A 337 -22.90 -4.91 37.75
C GLY A 337 -22.50 -6.33 38.17
N GLY A 338 -21.49 -6.38 39.02
CA GLY A 338 -21.27 -7.39 40.03
C GLY A 338 -20.63 -8.73 39.59
N GLY A 339 -19.46 -9.03 40.13
CA GLY A 339 -18.96 -10.39 40.17
C GLY A 339 -17.44 -10.53 39.90
N SER A 340 -16.66 -10.46 40.95
CA SER A 340 -15.24 -10.81 41.00
C SER A 340 -15.07 -12.31 40.72
N ILE A 341 -14.23 -12.65 39.71
CA ILE A 341 -13.51 -13.94 39.70
C ILE A 341 -12.14 -13.71 39.05
N HIS A 342 -11.09 -14.12 39.80
CA HIS A 342 -9.71 -14.17 39.38
C HIS A 342 -9.49 -15.19 38.24
N GLY A 343 -8.77 -14.81 37.21
CA GLY A 343 -8.27 -15.70 36.17
C GLY A 343 -7.19 -15.05 35.34
N GLY A 344 -5.95 -15.47 35.54
CA GLY A 344 -4.78 -14.93 34.85
C GLY A 344 -4.82 -15.18 33.34
N GLY A 345 -4.57 -14.18 32.57
CA GLY A 345 -4.47 -14.24 31.11
C GLY A 345 -3.39 -13.31 30.57
N ASN A 346 -2.37 -13.87 30.01
CA ASN A 346 -1.20 -13.26 29.37
C ASN A 346 -1.61 -12.17 28.38
N ARG A 347 -1.26 -10.93 28.66
CA ARG A 347 -1.39 -9.79 27.73
C ARG A 347 -0.08 -9.62 26.95
N TYR A 348 -0.07 -10.00 25.70
CA TYR A 348 0.94 -9.53 24.77
C TYR A 348 0.66 -8.08 24.38
N ARG A 349 1.43 -7.15 24.92
CA ARG A 349 1.54 -5.78 24.41
C ARG A 349 2.89 -5.65 23.72
N GLY A 350 2.88 -5.55 22.41
CA GLY A 350 4.03 -5.13 21.63
C GLY A 350 3.64 -3.92 20.79
N SER A 351 3.97 -2.71 21.24
CA SER A 351 3.92 -1.51 20.40
C SER A 351 5.31 -0.95 20.30
N THR A 352 5.92 -1.09 19.15
CA THR A 352 7.19 -0.43 18.86
C THR A 352 7.05 0.31 17.54
N ARG A 353 7.25 1.63 17.55
CA ARG A 353 7.28 2.49 16.36
C ARG A 353 8.72 2.65 15.95
N LEU A 354 8.98 2.53 14.67
CA LEU A 354 10.16 3.12 14.03
C LEU A 354 10.01 4.65 14.11
N LYS A 355 10.96 5.32 14.72
CA LYS A 355 11.07 6.77 14.65
C LYS A 355 11.64 7.22 13.32
#